data_2764dc7775580f88ae8a3b8a8db8806f
#
_entry.id   2764dc7775580f88ae8a3b8a8db8806f
#
_cell.length_a   1.000
_cell.length_b   1.000
_cell.length_c   1.000
_cell.angle_alpha   90.00
_cell.angle_beta   90.00
_cell.angle_gamma   90.00
#
_symmetry.space_group_name_H-M   'P 1'
#
loop_
_entity.id
_entity.type
_entity.pdbx_description
1 polymer ?
#
loop_
_entity_poly.entity_id
_entity_poly.type
_entity_poly.pdbx_seq_one_letter_code
_entity_poly.pdbx_strand_id
1 'polypeptide(L)'
;MKTLLALLIALGTGMSSLAQENPLAGVIDIHVHCAPDSTPRKIDAIDLARLAKNRGMRGLVLKNHYEPTASLAYVVRKEVPGIEVFGGVDLNLSVGGMNPSAVEHMAATTGGYGRFVWMSTFDSEAQVRYSKQDRPFVRVSQNGQLLPETRQVIALIAKDNLVLATGHPTAEEALMMIREGRSQGVKHMVVTHAMIAPIHMSDAQMLEAAKMGAYIEFVYNGLIGSYKEFTFKDYARAIRYVGAEHCILASDMGQPANPLHPDGLLALFDGLKKEGITEAEINRMAKENPARLLGLE
;
A
#
# COMPACT_ATOMS: atom_id res chain seq x y z
N MET A 1 15.70 -79.77 -15.44
CA MET A 1 16.11 -78.40 -15.72
C MET A 1 14.90 -77.55 -15.44
N LYS A 2 14.92 -76.83 -14.32
CA LYS A 2 13.86 -75.90 -13.91
C LYS A 2 14.44 -74.47 -13.99
N THR A 3 13.94 -73.65 -14.93
CA THR A 3 14.37 -72.28 -15.16
C THR A 3 13.57 -71.39 -14.22
N LEU A 4 14.28 -70.69 -13.29
CA LEU A 4 13.72 -69.72 -12.41
C LEU A 4 13.69 -68.34 -13.14
N LEU A 5 12.50 -67.80 -13.30
CA LEU A 5 12.30 -66.44 -13.86
C LEU A 5 12.28 -65.43 -12.69
N ALA A 6 13.29 -64.60 -12.59
CA ALA A 6 13.36 -63.52 -11.58
C ALA A 6 12.62 -62.28 -12.10
N LEU A 7 11.56 -61.91 -11.40
CA LEU A 7 10.79 -60.68 -11.67
C LEU A 7 11.42 -59.50 -10.94
N LEU A 8 12.07 -58.59 -11.66
CA LEU A 8 12.56 -57.33 -11.13
C LEU A 8 11.39 -56.33 -11.04
N ILE A 9 10.94 -56.04 -9.82
CA ILE A 9 10.01 -54.92 -9.56
C ILE A 9 10.85 -53.67 -9.41
N ALA A 10 10.81 -52.76 -10.41
CA ALA A 10 11.37 -51.44 -10.34
C ALA A 10 10.42 -50.52 -9.52
N LEU A 11 10.78 -50.24 -8.29
CA LEU A 11 10.13 -49.20 -7.48
C LEU A 11 10.56 -47.80 -8.05
N GLY A 12 9.70 -47.24 -8.88
CA GLY A 12 9.80 -45.88 -9.32
C GLY A 12 9.43 -44.94 -8.16
N THR A 13 10.43 -44.36 -7.49
CA THR A 13 10.24 -43.23 -6.57
C THR A 13 9.88 -42.02 -7.39
N GLY A 14 8.59 -41.75 -7.53
CA GLY A 14 8.10 -40.48 -8.07
C GLY A 14 8.49 -39.35 -7.13
N MET A 15 9.58 -38.65 -7.45
CA MET A 15 9.86 -37.35 -6.85
C MET A 15 8.80 -36.37 -7.38
N SER A 16 7.73 -36.16 -6.60
CA SER A 16 6.85 -35.01 -6.79
C SER A 16 7.69 -33.77 -6.60
N SER A 17 8.08 -33.13 -7.69
CA SER A 17 8.59 -31.78 -7.67
C SER A 17 7.48 -30.90 -7.10
N LEU A 18 7.60 -30.50 -5.83
CA LEU A 18 6.80 -29.43 -5.27
C LEU A 18 7.17 -28.20 -6.11
N ALA A 19 6.32 -27.84 -7.05
CA ALA A 19 6.46 -26.58 -7.76
C ALA A 19 6.53 -25.49 -6.69
N GLN A 20 7.63 -24.75 -6.64
CA GLN A 20 7.81 -23.66 -5.70
C GLN A 20 6.67 -22.66 -5.95
N GLU A 21 5.82 -22.46 -4.95
CA GLU A 21 4.69 -21.52 -5.07
C GLU A 21 5.21 -20.13 -5.44
N ASN A 22 4.55 -19.49 -6.42
CA ASN A 22 4.89 -18.14 -6.81
C ASN A 22 4.56 -17.15 -5.67
N PRO A 23 5.53 -16.53 -5.01
CA PRO A 23 5.29 -15.67 -3.86
C PRO A 23 4.37 -14.47 -4.18
N LEU A 24 4.33 -14.05 -5.45
CA LEU A 24 3.50 -12.93 -5.92
C LEU A 24 2.07 -13.34 -6.26
N ALA A 25 1.77 -14.63 -6.33
CA ALA A 25 0.41 -15.08 -6.66
C ALA A 25 -0.60 -14.56 -5.63
N GLY A 26 -1.58 -13.79 -6.11
CA GLY A 26 -2.63 -13.21 -5.27
C GLY A 26 -2.25 -11.94 -4.50
N VAL A 27 -1.03 -11.43 -4.63
CA VAL A 27 -0.56 -10.19 -3.97
C VAL A 27 -1.31 -8.97 -4.51
N ILE A 28 -1.65 -8.05 -3.61
CA ILE A 28 -2.18 -6.72 -3.94
C ILE A 28 -1.21 -5.66 -3.42
N ASP A 29 -0.64 -4.86 -4.33
CA ASP A 29 0.21 -3.73 -3.96
C ASP A 29 -0.64 -2.46 -3.86
N ILE A 30 -0.77 -1.93 -2.64
CA ILE A 30 -1.63 -0.77 -2.38
C ILE A 30 -0.93 0.58 -2.55
N HIS A 31 0.34 0.59 -2.95
CA HIS A 31 1.12 1.82 -3.04
C HIS A 31 2.04 1.79 -4.27
N VAL A 32 1.50 2.22 -5.41
CA VAL A 32 2.11 2.05 -6.71
C VAL A 32 2.20 3.38 -7.44
N HIS A 33 3.42 3.86 -7.70
CA HIS A 33 3.66 5.03 -8.54
C HIS A 33 3.95 4.62 -9.98
N CYS A 34 3.31 5.26 -10.96
CA CYS A 34 3.48 4.96 -12.37
C CYS A 34 3.18 6.17 -13.26
N ALA A 35 3.67 6.13 -14.50
CA ALA A 35 3.28 7.13 -15.50
C ALA A 35 1.85 6.82 -16.06
N PRO A 36 1.11 7.84 -16.52
CA PRO A 36 1.50 9.24 -16.55
C PRO A 36 1.46 9.88 -15.15
N ASP A 37 2.46 10.71 -14.87
CA ASP A 37 2.62 11.46 -13.63
C ASP A 37 3.43 12.73 -13.94
N SER A 38 3.20 13.82 -13.24
CA SER A 38 4.02 15.03 -13.34
C SER A 38 5.44 14.82 -12.80
N THR A 39 5.66 13.73 -12.05
CA THR A 39 6.97 13.29 -11.61
C THR A 39 7.47 12.13 -12.50
N PRO A 40 8.76 12.12 -12.94
CA PRO A 40 9.27 11.02 -13.76
C PRO A 40 9.09 9.64 -13.11
N ARG A 41 8.53 8.69 -13.86
CA ARG A 41 8.27 7.33 -13.41
C ARG A 41 8.97 6.30 -14.29
N LYS A 42 9.30 5.14 -13.72
CA LYS A 42 10.06 4.06 -14.39
C LYS A 42 9.22 3.30 -15.43
N ILE A 43 7.92 3.22 -15.22
CA ILE A 43 6.99 2.42 -16.02
C ILE A 43 5.63 3.12 -16.08
N ASP A 44 4.89 2.95 -17.17
CA ASP A 44 3.51 3.42 -17.23
C ASP A 44 2.53 2.41 -16.61
N ALA A 45 1.31 2.87 -16.35
CA ALA A 45 0.30 2.11 -15.63
C ALA A 45 -0.15 0.85 -16.38
N ILE A 46 -0.21 0.89 -17.72
CA ILE A 46 -0.67 -0.24 -18.53
C ILE A 46 0.39 -1.34 -18.54
N ASP A 47 1.64 -0.98 -18.80
CA ASP A 47 2.74 -1.94 -18.82
C ASP A 47 3.01 -2.51 -17.42
N LEU A 48 2.85 -1.71 -16.37
CA LEU A 48 2.92 -2.19 -14.99
C LEU A 48 1.81 -3.19 -14.69
N ALA A 49 0.58 -2.92 -15.08
CA ALA A 49 -0.54 -3.85 -14.89
C ALA A 49 -0.33 -5.18 -15.65
N ARG A 50 0.19 -5.12 -16.89
CA ARG A 50 0.59 -6.31 -17.64
C ARG A 50 1.68 -7.11 -16.92
N LEU A 51 2.71 -6.43 -16.44
CA LEU A 51 3.81 -7.04 -15.68
C LEU A 51 3.27 -7.71 -14.40
N ALA A 52 2.50 -6.99 -13.58
CA ALA A 52 1.94 -7.51 -12.35
C ALA A 52 1.04 -8.74 -12.59
N LYS A 53 0.17 -8.67 -13.59
CA LYS A 53 -0.67 -9.80 -14.01
C LYS A 53 0.18 -11.02 -14.43
N ASN A 54 1.20 -10.82 -15.26
CA ASN A 54 2.09 -11.89 -15.72
C ASN A 54 2.89 -12.53 -14.57
N ARG A 55 3.12 -11.77 -13.49
CA ARG A 55 3.73 -12.26 -12.24
C ARG A 55 2.73 -12.90 -11.29
N GLY A 56 1.43 -12.97 -11.64
CA GLY A 56 0.37 -13.59 -10.86
C GLY A 56 -0.20 -12.70 -9.74
N MET A 57 0.12 -11.42 -9.71
CA MET A 57 -0.47 -10.50 -8.73
C MET A 57 -1.99 -10.35 -8.97
N ARG A 58 -2.74 -10.18 -7.88
CA ARG A 58 -4.19 -9.96 -7.91
C ARG A 58 -4.54 -8.51 -8.26
N GLY A 59 -3.80 -7.54 -7.72
CA GLY A 59 -4.19 -6.15 -7.92
C GLY A 59 -3.14 -5.11 -7.58
N LEU A 60 -3.46 -3.88 -7.98
CA LEU A 60 -2.66 -2.67 -7.78
C LEU A 60 -3.56 -1.51 -7.35
N VAL A 61 -3.05 -0.63 -6.48
CA VAL A 61 -3.64 0.69 -6.22
C VAL A 61 -2.67 1.75 -6.72
N LEU A 62 -3.07 2.44 -7.79
CA LEU A 62 -2.28 3.49 -8.43
C LEU A 62 -2.31 4.75 -7.55
N LYS A 63 -1.14 5.27 -7.23
CA LYS A 63 -0.95 6.46 -6.43
C LYS A 63 -0.01 7.42 -7.11
N ASN A 64 -0.48 8.63 -7.44
CA ASN A 64 0.34 9.75 -7.88
C ASN A 64 0.06 10.94 -6.97
N HIS A 65 1.09 11.75 -6.69
CA HIS A 65 0.95 12.77 -5.65
C HIS A 65 0.08 13.96 -6.08
N TYR A 66 -0.01 14.25 -7.38
CA TYR A 66 -0.66 15.45 -7.87
C TYR A 66 -1.85 15.19 -8.79
N GLU A 67 -1.89 14.04 -9.43
CA GLU A 67 -2.94 13.63 -10.35
C GLU A 67 -3.84 12.56 -9.74
N PRO A 68 -5.18 12.76 -9.72
CA PRO A 68 -6.11 11.70 -9.34
C PRO A 68 -6.01 10.50 -10.28
N THR A 69 -5.99 9.29 -9.74
CA THR A 69 -5.70 8.06 -10.50
C THR A 69 -6.92 7.17 -10.74
N ALA A 70 -8.11 7.57 -10.30
CA ALA A 70 -9.34 6.79 -10.48
C ALA A 70 -9.70 6.58 -11.97
N SER A 71 -9.58 7.61 -12.80
CA SER A 71 -9.81 7.53 -14.25
C SER A 71 -8.75 6.68 -14.96
N LEU A 72 -7.49 6.78 -14.51
CA LEU A 72 -6.41 5.94 -15.03
C LEU A 72 -6.67 4.46 -14.70
N ALA A 73 -7.09 4.14 -13.49
CA ALA A 73 -7.47 2.78 -13.10
C ALA A 73 -8.57 2.20 -14.00
N TYR A 74 -9.57 3.02 -14.35
CA TYR A 74 -10.64 2.63 -15.28
C TYR A 74 -10.07 2.24 -16.66
N VAL A 75 -9.20 3.06 -17.23
CA VAL A 75 -8.59 2.80 -18.55
C VAL A 75 -7.70 1.55 -18.50
N VAL A 76 -6.86 1.43 -17.47
CA VAL A 76 -5.96 0.28 -17.30
C VAL A 76 -6.74 -1.03 -17.17
N ARG A 77 -7.84 -1.07 -16.42
CA ARG A 77 -8.68 -2.28 -16.29
C ARG A 77 -9.34 -2.69 -17.61
N LYS A 78 -9.68 -1.73 -18.48
CA LYS A 78 -10.20 -2.05 -19.83
C LYS A 78 -9.12 -2.63 -20.72
N GLU A 79 -7.90 -2.10 -20.66
CA GLU A 79 -6.78 -2.52 -21.52
C GLU A 79 -6.13 -3.83 -21.03
N VAL A 80 -6.14 -4.07 -19.71
CA VAL A 80 -5.53 -5.26 -19.09
C VAL A 80 -6.58 -6.00 -18.23
N PRO A 81 -7.54 -6.69 -18.84
CA PRO A 81 -8.55 -7.43 -18.08
C PRO A 81 -7.91 -8.57 -17.28
N GLY A 82 -8.51 -8.89 -16.12
CA GLY A 82 -8.07 -10.00 -15.25
C GLY A 82 -7.00 -9.62 -14.23
N ILE A 83 -6.76 -8.32 -14.01
CA ILE A 83 -6.09 -7.77 -12.83
C ILE A 83 -6.98 -6.68 -12.22
N GLU A 84 -7.04 -6.61 -10.89
CA GLU A 84 -7.78 -5.58 -10.19
C GLU A 84 -6.90 -4.33 -10.05
N VAL A 85 -7.35 -3.20 -10.62
CA VAL A 85 -6.62 -1.93 -10.53
C VAL A 85 -7.56 -0.88 -9.95
N PHE A 86 -7.10 -0.23 -8.91
CA PHE A 86 -7.79 0.86 -8.22
C PHE A 86 -6.95 2.12 -8.25
N GLY A 87 -7.56 3.24 -7.99
CA GLY A 87 -6.90 4.52 -7.86
C GLY A 87 -7.49 5.32 -6.70
N GLY A 88 -7.12 6.58 -6.65
CA GLY A 88 -7.57 7.47 -5.60
C GLY A 88 -7.20 8.91 -5.87
N VAL A 89 -7.16 9.70 -4.81
CA VAL A 89 -6.73 11.10 -4.81
C VAL A 89 -5.82 11.37 -3.63
N ASP A 90 -4.73 12.09 -3.88
CA ASP A 90 -3.87 12.67 -2.86
C ASP A 90 -4.30 14.12 -2.65
N LEU A 91 -4.67 14.50 -1.44
CA LEU A 91 -5.21 15.82 -1.13
C LEU A 91 -4.11 16.88 -0.98
N ASN A 92 -3.32 17.02 -2.04
CA ASN A 92 -2.29 18.04 -2.19
C ASN A 92 -2.86 19.33 -2.79
N LEU A 93 -2.04 20.36 -2.91
CA LEU A 93 -2.46 21.68 -3.43
C LEU A 93 -3.01 21.60 -4.86
N SER A 94 -2.54 20.66 -5.68
CA SER A 94 -3.01 20.44 -7.05
C SER A 94 -4.52 20.17 -7.18
N VAL A 95 -5.12 19.63 -6.12
CA VAL A 95 -6.57 19.35 -6.04
C VAL A 95 -7.29 20.25 -5.03
N GLY A 96 -6.61 21.29 -4.53
CA GLY A 96 -7.17 22.27 -3.59
C GLY A 96 -7.01 21.87 -2.11
N GLY A 97 -6.06 20.99 -1.77
CA GLY A 97 -5.79 20.58 -0.38
C GLY A 97 -6.88 19.67 0.16
N MET A 98 -7.33 19.91 1.42
CA MET A 98 -8.43 19.17 2.07
C MET A 98 -9.78 19.54 1.42
N ASN A 99 -9.94 19.15 0.16
CA ASN A 99 -11.06 19.50 -0.70
C ASN A 99 -12.10 18.38 -0.78
N PRO A 100 -13.28 18.51 -0.12
CA PRO A 100 -14.35 17.53 -0.19
C PRO A 100 -14.82 17.22 -1.63
N SER A 101 -14.89 18.26 -2.49
CA SER A 101 -15.34 18.09 -3.87
C SER A 101 -14.37 17.20 -4.69
N ALA A 102 -13.06 17.26 -4.42
CA ALA A 102 -12.10 16.35 -5.08
C ALA A 102 -12.36 14.89 -4.70
N VAL A 103 -12.73 14.61 -3.45
CA VAL A 103 -13.09 13.27 -2.97
C VAL A 103 -14.39 12.78 -3.63
N GLU A 104 -15.44 13.62 -3.66
CA GLU A 104 -16.73 13.28 -4.27
C GLU A 104 -16.57 12.93 -5.75
N HIS A 105 -15.87 13.77 -6.52
CA HIS A 105 -15.65 13.51 -7.94
C HIS A 105 -14.75 12.30 -8.21
N MET A 106 -13.72 12.07 -7.38
CA MET A 106 -12.90 10.86 -7.46
C MET A 106 -13.73 9.60 -7.20
N ALA A 107 -14.58 9.59 -6.17
CA ALA A 107 -15.45 8.46 -5.83
C ALA A 107 -16.50 8.18 -6.91
N ALA A 108 -17.05 9.25 -7.52
CA ALA A 108 -18.05 9.17 -8.58
C ALA A 108 -17.48 8.79 -9.96
N THR A 109 -16.14 8.66 -10.09
CA THR A 109 -15.51 8.30 -11.37
C THR A 109 -16.06 6.96 -11.88
N THR A 110 -16.42 6.91 -13.17
CA THR A 110 -16.98 5.73 -13.84
C THR A 110 -16.21 4.45 -13.51
N GLY A 111 -16.93 3.38 -13.17
CA GLY A 111 -16.37 2.08 -12.81
C GLY A 111 -16.25 1.85 -11.31
N GLY A 112 -16.27 2.91 -10.48
CA GLY A 112 -16.14 2.80 -9.03
C GLY A 112 -14.76 2.31 -8.58
N TYR A 113 -13.71 2.62 -9.36
CA TYR A 113 -12.33 2.19 -9.08
C TYR A 113 -11.55 3.23 -8.27
N GLY A 114 -12.12 4.41 -8.01
CA GLY A 114 -11.60 5.36 -7.05
C GLY A 114 -11.91 4.86 -5.63
N ARG A 115 -10.89 4.40 -4.90
CA ARG A 115 -11.04 3.76 -3.58
C ARG A 115 -10.26 4.45 -2.49
N PHE A 116 -9.13 5.04 -2.80
CA PHE A 116 -8.23 5.62 -1.81
C PHE A 116 -8.33 7.15 -1.74
N VAL A 117 -8.36 7.66 -0.54
CA VAL A 117 -8.13 9.08 -0.25
C VAL A 117 -6.90 9.15 0.64
N TRP A 118 -5.76 9.52 0.02
CA TRP A 118 -4.59 9.91 0.81
C TRP A 118 -4.79 11.35 1.28
N MET A 119 -4.69 11.54 2.57
CA MET A 119 -4.55 12.88 3.11
C MET A 119 -3.27 13.50 2.54
N SER A 120 -3.04 14.82 2.71
CA SER A 120 -1.94 15.48 2.01
C SER A 120 -0.61 14.71 2.16
N THR A 121 0.11 14.57 1.06
CA THR A 121 1.39 13.86 0.97
C THR A 121 2.54 14.86 0.82
N PHE A 122 3.08 15.07 -0.39
CA PHE A 122 4.22 15.97 -0.60
C PHE A 122 3.94 17.41 -0.19
N ASP A 123 2.70 17.88 -0.25
CA ASP A 123 2.31 19.21 0.19
C ASP A 123 1.88 19.26 1.66
N SER A 124 1.95 18.18 2.44
CA SER A 124 1.62 18.25 3.86
C SER A 124 2.56 19.20 4.59
N GLU A 125 2.04 19.93 5.60
CA GLU A 125 2.87 20.81 6.43
C GLU A 125 4.07 20.06 7.02
N ALA A 126 3.88 18.83 7.51
CA ALA A 126 4.95 18.02 8.08
C ALA A 126 6.03 17.69 7.04
N GLN A 127 5.65 17.30 5.82
CA GLN A 127 6.60 17.00 4.75
C GLN A 127 7.38 18.23 4.31
N VAL A 128 6.71 19.38 4.09
CA VAL A 128 7.34 20.62 3.65
C VAL A 128 8.33 21.11 4.70
N ARG A 129 7.96 21.06 6.00
CA ARG A 129 8.86 21.46 7.10
C ARG A 129 10.03 20.51 7.27
N TYR A 130 9.79 19.19 7.20
CA TYR A 130 10.84 18.16 7.26
C TYR A 130 11.88 18.37 6.14
N SER A 131 11.40 18.63 4.92
CA SER A 131 12.26 18.90 3.75
C SER A 131 12.89 20.29 3.74
N LYS A 132 12.62 21.13 4.76
CA LYS A 132 13.12 22.50 4.88
C LYS A 132 12.83 23.36 3.65
N GLN A 133 11.69 23.13 3.01
CA GLN A 133 11.27 23.91 1.83
C GLN A 133 10.47 25.13 2.28
N ASP A 134 10.68 26.25 1.57
CA ASP A 134 9.89 27.47 1.73
C ASP A 134 8.85 27.55 0.59
N ARG A 135 7.71 26.88 0.79
CA ARG A 135 6.61 26.83 -0.15
C ARG A 135 5.27 26.62 0.56
N PRO A 136 4.15 26.92 -0.10
CA PRO A 136 2.82 26.63 0.42
C PRO A 136 2.65 25.14 0.77
N PHE A 137 1.81 24.88 1.77
CA PHE A 137 1.51 23.52 2.25
C PHE A 137 0.04 23.38 2.64
N VAL A 138 -0.37 22.14 2.81
CA VAL A 138 -1.71 21.75 3.26
C VAL A 138 -1.64 21.35 4.73
N ARG A 139 -2.52 21.93 5.55
CA ARG A 139 -2.74 21.53 6.94
C ARG A 139 -3.89 20.54 7.06
N VAL A 140 -3.76 19.58 7.95
CA VAL A 140 -4.86 18.69 8.37
C VAL A 140 -5.36 19.09 9.77
N SER A 141 -4.53 19.79 10.55
CA SER A 141 -4.82 20.19 11.91
C SER A 141 -4.30 21.59 12.23
N GLN A 142 -4.81 22.18 13.29
CA GLN A 142 -4.29 23.41 13.89
C GLN A 142 -4.56 23.40 15.39
N ASN A 143 -3.59 23.83 16.20
CA ASN A 143 -3.71 23.91 17.67
C ASN A 143 -4.19 22.58 18.31
N GLY A 144 -3.70 21.45 17.81
CA GLY A 144 -4.06 20.13 18.33
C GLY A 144 -5.48 19.65 17.98
N GLN A 145 -6.13 20.26 17.00
CA GLN A 145 -7.45 19.86 16.51
C GLN A 145 -7.46 19.73 14.99
N LEU A 146 -8.19 18.71 14.47
CA LEU A 146 -8.43 18.58 13.04
C LEU A 146 -9.23 19.78 12.52
N LEU A 147 -8.84 20.25 11.33
CA LEU A 147 -9.57 21.31 10.65
C LEU A 147 -10.97 20.84 10.24
N PRO A 148 -11.95 21.77 10.14
CA PRO A 148 -13.30 21.43 9.69
C PRO A 148 -13.32 20.70 8.34
N GLU A 149 -12.49 21.12 7.38
CA GLU A 149 -12.37 20.54 6.05
C GLU A 149 -11.82 19.10 6.12
N THR A 150 -10.86 18.84 7.00
CA THR A 150 -10.34 17.49 7.25
C THR A 150 -11.43 16.55 7.77
N ARG A 151 -12.25 17.03 8.70
CA ARG A 151 -13.41 16.26 9.23
C ARG A 151 -14.46 16.00 8.15
N GLN A 152 -14.74 16.97 7.28
CA GLN A 152 -15.66 16.81 6.16
C GLN A 152 -15.16 15.76 5.17
N VAL A 153 -13.87 15.77 4.84
CA VAL A 153 -13.24 14.73 4.01
C VAL A 153 -13.40 13.35 4.65
N ILE A 154 -13.13 13.23 5.95
CA ILE A 154 -13.28 11.95 6.67
C ILE A 154 -14.75 11.49 6.67
N ALA A 155 -15.72 12.42 6.79
CA ALA A 155 -17.14 12.10 6.70
C ALA A 155 -17.53 11.52 5.32
N LEU A 156 -16.98 12.08 4.24
CA LEU A 156 -17.19 11.56 2.88
C LEU A 156 -16.55 10.19 2.69
N ILE A 157 -15.34 9.98 3.21
CA ILE A 157 -14.67 8.68 3.19
C ILE A 157 -15.55 7.61 3.86
N ALA A 158 -16.14 7.92 5.03
CA ALA A 158 -17.04 7.03 5.73
C ALA A 158 -18.34 6.77 4.93
N LYS A 159 -18.96 7.84 4.41
CA LYS A 159 -20.22 7.79 3.64
C LYS A 159 -20.07 6.93 2.38
N ASP A 160 -19.00 7.11 1.64
CA ASP A 160 -18.78 6.48 0.32
C ASP A 160 -17.98 5.18 0.43
N ASN A 161 -17.74 4.69 1.66
CA ASN A 161 -17.00 3.45 1.97
C ASN A 161 -15.62 3.39 1.29
N LEU A 162 -14.89 4.51 1.35
CA LEU A 162 -13.56 4.66 0.80
C LEU A 162 -12.49 4.28 1.83
N VAL A 163 -11.24 4.21 1.40
CA VAL A 163 -10.07 4.00 2.26
C VAL A 163 -9.51 5.35 2.70
N LEU A 164 -9.43 5.55 4.01
CA LEU A 164 -8.67 6.63 4.62
C LEU A 164 -7.19 6.22 4.72
N ALA A 165 -6.34 6.83 3.92
CA ALA A 165 -4.88 6.70 4.03
C ALA A 165 -4.30 8.01 4.59
N THR A 166 -3.47 7.92 5.64
CA THR A 166 -3.07 9.12 6.40
C THR A 166 -2.17 10.09 5.63
N GLY A 167 -1.50 9.67 4.57
CA GLY A 167 -0.57 10.53 3.83
C GLY A 167 0.74 10.78 4.58
N HIS A 168 1.26 12.02 4.52
CA HIS A 168 2.53 12.43 5.13
C HIS A 168 2.35 13.45 6.28
N PRO A 169 1.44 13.24 7.25
CA PRO A 169 1.29 14.10 8.42
C PRO A 169 2.35 13.78 9.47
N THR A 170 2.31 14.44 10.63
CA THR A 170 3.01 13.94 11.82
C THR A 170 2.32 12.69 12.37
N ALA A 171 3.03 11.93 13.23
CA ALA A 171 2.45 10.76 13.90
C ALA A 171 1.20 11.11 14.72
N GLU A 172 1.23 12.25 15.41
CA GLU A 172 0.11 12.76 16.21
C GLU A 172 -1.11 13.08 15.32
N GLU A 173 -0.89 13.74 14.19
CA GLU A 173 -1.96 14.06 13.24
C GLU A 173 -2.55 12.80 12.61
N ALA A 174 -1.71 11.81 12.28
CA ALA A 174 -2.18 10.52 11.80
C ALA A 174 -3.08 9.83 12.83
N LEU A 175 -2.70 9.81 14.11
CA LEU A 175 -3.54 9.28 15.19
C LEU A 175 -4.84 10.07 15.36
N MET A 176 -4.80 11.40 15.22
CA MET A 176 -6.01 12.23 15.27
C MET A 176 -6.99 11.86 14.14
N MET A 177 -6.49 11.69 12.91
CA MET A 177 -7.31 11.31 11.76
C MET A 177 -7.88 9.91 11.89
N ILE A 178 -7.11 8.94 12.41
CA ILE A 178 -7.60 7.57 12.67
C ILE A 178 -8.68 7.55 13.75
N ARG A 179 -8.52 8.33 14.85
CA ARG A 179 -9.57 8.46 15.89
C ARG A 179 -10.84 9.07 15.33
N GLU A 180 -10.72 10.13 14.54
CA GLU A 180 -11.86 10.77 13.87
C GLU A 180 -12.54 9.81 12.90
N GLY A 181 -11.74 9.11 12.06
CA GLY A 181 -12.24 8.12 11.11
C GLY A 181 -13.04 7.01 11.81
N ARG A 182 -12.49 6.44 12.89
CA ARG A 182 -13.20 5.47 13.71
C ARG A 182 -14.52 6.02 14.28
N SER A 183 -14.51 7.25 14.80
CA SER A 183 -15.70 7.87 15.38
C SER A 183 -16.79 8.12 14.35
N GLN A 184 -16.43 8.39 13.10
CA GLN A 184 -17.34 8.60 11.98
C GLN A 184 -17.70 7.31 11.22
N GLY A 185 -17.18 6.14 11.65
CA GLY A 185 -17.54 4.85 11.08
C GLY A 185 -16.77 4.49 9.80
N VAL A 186 -15.60 5.10 9.57
CA VAL A 186 -14.70 4.67 8.48
C VAL A 186 -14.23 3.24 8.75
N LYS A 187 -14.51 2.34 7.79
CA LYS A 187 -14.22 0.90 7.92
C LYS A 187 -12.82 0.54 7.46
N HIS A 188 -12.26 1.30 6.54
CA HIS A 188 -11.03 1.02 5.83
C HIS A 188 -10.02 2.14 6.08
N MET A 189 -9.03 1.86 6.91
CA MET A 189 -8.02 2.85 7.32
C MET A 189 -6.62 2.26 7.21
N VAL A 190 -5.66 3.05 6.73
CA VAL A 190 -4.25 2.68 6.67
C VAL A 190 -3.35 3.86 7.04
N VAL A 191 -2.37 3.63 7.88
CA VAL A 191 -1.28 4.57 8.13
C VAL A 191 -0.24 4.37 7.03
N THR A 192 -0.10 5.38 6.18
CA THR A 192 0.82 5.37 5.04
C THR A 192 2.26 5.29 5.53
N HIS A 193 3.04 4.32 5.04
CA HIS A 193 4.47 4.06 5.37
C HIS A 193 4.91 4.60 6.76
N ALA A 194 4.26 4.10 7.80
CA ALA A 194 4.20 4.65 9.17
C ALA A 194 5.55 5.01 9.80
N MET A 195 6.61 4.26 9.48
CA MET A 195 7.94 4.48 10.06
C MET A 195 8.73 5.58 9.36
N ILE A 196 8.50 5.82 8.06
CA ILE A 196 9.32 6.71 7.22
C ILE A 196 9.01 8.18 7.52
N ALA A 197 10.03 9.06 7.40
CA ALA A 197 9.86 10.50 7.50
C ALA A 197 8.79 11.04 6.51
N PRO A 198 8.04 12.07 6.89
CA PRO A 198 8.07 12.83 8.16
C PRO A 198 7.21 12.21 9.27
N ILE A 199 6.55 11.07 9.04
CA ILE A 199 5.59 10.47 9.97
C ILE A 199 6.32 9.95 11.24
N HIS A 200 7.33 9.08 11.08
CA HIS A 200 8.15 8.53 12.14
C HIS A 200 7.35 8.03 13.36
N MET A 201 6.29 7.25 13.13
CA MET A 201 5.56 6.62 14.24
C MET A 201 6.46 5.68 15.04
N SER A 202 6.40 5.80 16.35
CA SER A 202 6.94 4.80 17.26
C SER A 202 6.11 3.50 17.22
N ASP A 203 6.70 2.39 17.69
CA ASP A 203 6.00 1.11 17.78
C ASP A 203 4.69 1.23 18.58
N ALA A 204 4.72 2.00 19.69
CA ALA A 204 3.53 2.24 20.51
C ALA A 204 2.42 2.99 19.77
N GLN A 205 2.77 4.00 18.98
CA GLN A 205 1.81 4.75 18.16
C GLN A 205 1.23 3.89 17.02
N MET A 206 2.07 3.06 16.39
CA MET A 206 1.58 2.09 15.37
C MET A 206 0.60 1.10 15.99
N LEU A 207 0.90 0.54 17.17
CA LEU A 207 -0.01 -0.36 17.88
C LEU A 207 -1.30 0.36 18.32
N GLU A 208 -1.23 1.64 18.70
CA GLU A 208 -2.41 2.45 19.03
C GLU A 208 -3.32 2.61 17.79
N ALA A 209 -2.75 2.96 16.63
CA ALA A 209 -3.50 3.07 15.38
C ALA A 209 -4.13 1.72 14.97
N ALA A 210 -3.39 0.63 15.11
CA ALA A 210 -3.87 -0.73 14.83
C ALA A 210 -5.06 -1.13 15.72
N LYS A 211 -5.01 -0.83 17.01
CA LYS A 211 -6.13 -1.05 17.96
C LYS A 211 -7.37 -0.22 17.62
N MET A 212 -7.23 0.86 16.89
CA MET A 212 -8.33 1.66 16.37
C MET A 212 -8.87 1.15 15.03
N GLY A 213 -8.29 0.09 14.47
CA GLY A 213 -8.73 -0.56 13.23
C GLY A 213 -8.00 -0.11 11.98
N ALA A 214 -6.91 0.65 12.11
CA ALA A 214 -6.08 1.01 10.97
C ALA A 214 -5.02 -0.08 10.69
N TYR A 215 -4.76 -0.36 9.43
CA TYR A 215 -3.57 -1.10 9.02
C TYR A 215 -2.32 -0.22 9.07
N ILE A 216 -1.18 -0.82 9.34
CA ILE A 216 0.13 -0.18 9.34
C ILE A 216 0.88 -0.61 8.10
N GLU A 217 1.19 0.34 7.23
CA GLU A 217 1.86 0.07 5.96
C GLU A 217 3.39 0.08 6.14
N PHE A 218 4.03 -0.98 5.65
CA PHE A 218 5.48 -1.13 5.52
C PHE A 218 5.84 -1.23 4.05
N VAL A 219 6.68 -0.32 3.57
CA VAL A 219 7.01 -0.21 2.15
C VAL A 219 8.48 -0.52 1.87
N TYR A 220 8.74 -1.15 0.72
CA TYR A 220 10.13 -1.47 0.33
C TYR A 220 10.98 -0.22 0.13
N ASN A 221 10.39 0.90 -0.29
CA ASN A 221 11.10 2.15 -0.56
C ASN A 221 11.89 2.67 0.66
N GLY A 222 11.41 2.43 1.88
CA GLY A 222 12.10 2.81 3.12
C GLY A 222 13.35 1.99 3.43
N LEU A 223 13.60 0.93 2.67
CA LEU A 223 14.76 0.03 2.83
C LEU A 223 15.84 0.24 1.76
N ILE A 224 15.57 1.05 0.72
CA ILE A 224 16.48 1.22 -0.43
C ILE A 224 16.61 2.68 -0.88
N GLY A 225 17.64 2.93 -1.70
CA GLY A 225 17.82 4.21 -2.40
C GLY A 225 17.96 5.41 -1.47
N SER A 226 17.46 6.55 -1.94
CA SER A 226 17.51 7.84 -1.23
C SER A 226 16.55 7.94 -0.05
N TYR A 227 15.57 7.05 0.03
CA TYR A 227 14.59 6.98 1.12
C TYR A 227 14.92 5.92 2.16
N LYS A 228 16.11 5.29 2.06
CA LYS A 228 16.54 4.28 3.01
C LYS A 228 16.77 4.88 4.39
N GLU A 229 15.89 4.54 5.32
CA GLU A 229 15.98 4.94 6.74
C GLU A 229 16.10 3.72 7.66
N PHE A 230 15.63 2.56 7.23
CA PHE A 230 15.47 1.37 8.06
C PHE A 230 16.18 0.15 7.47
N THR A 231 16.23 -0.91 8.29
CA THR A 231 16.68 -2.25 7.91
C THR A 231 15.51 -3.24 7.96
N PHE A 232 15.67 -4.41 7.34
CA PHE A 232 14.68 -5.50 7.47
C PHE A 232 14.46 -5.91 8.93
N LYS A 233 15.50 -5.83 9.75
CA LYS A 233 15.43 -6.12 11.20
C LYS A 233 14.52 -5.13 11.92
N ASP A 234 14.58 -3.85 11.57
CA ASP A 234 13.70 -2.82 12.15
C ASP A 234 12.24 -3.08 11.79
N TYR A 235 11.97 -3.40 10.52
CA TYR A 235 10.61 -3.74 10.06
C TYR A 235 10.10 -5.03 10.72
N ALA A 236 10.92 -6.09 10.78
CA ALA A 236 10.53 -7.34 11.42
C ALA A 236 10.22 -7.16 12.91
N ARG A 237 11.01 -6.31 13.62
CA ARG A 237 10.75 -5.94 15.01
C ARG A 237 9.41 -5.23 15.16
N ALA A 238 9.15 -4.22 14.33
CA ALA A 238 7.91 -3.44 14.37
C ALA A 238 6.68 -4.30 14.02
N ILE A 239 6.77 -5.14 12.97
CA ILE A 239 5.71 -6.09 12.59
C ILE A 239 5.37 -7.04 13.74
N ARG A 240 6.36 -7.60 14.43
CA ARG A 240 6.11 -8.46 15.59
C ARG A 240 5.48 -7.71 16.77
N TYR A 241 5.81 -6.44 16.95
CA TYR A 241 5.23 -5.61 18.01
C TYR A 241 3.76 -5.26 17.73
N VAL A 242 3.43 -4.96 16.48
CA VAL A 242 2.07 -4.56 16.06
C VAL A 242 1.17 -5.78 15.83
N GLY A 243 1.73 -6.87 15.31
CA GLY A 243 1.02 -8.06 14.83
C GLY A 243 0.79 -8.04 13.32
N ALA A 244 1.15 -9.13 12.63
CA ALA A 244 1.02 -9.24 11.17
C ALA A 244 -0.42 -9.06 10.66
N GLU A 245 -1.41 -9.36 11.49
CA GLU A 245 -2.85 -9.16 11.21
C GLU A 245 -3.24 -7.70 11.04
N HIS A 246 -2.41 -6.78 11.51
CA HIS A 246 -2.62 -5.32 11.42
C HIS A 246 -1.65 -4.64 10.46
N CYS A 247 -0.80 -5.39 9.77
CA CYS A 247 0.23 -4.83 8.90
C CYS A 247 -0.10 -5.10 7.42
N ILE A 248 0.35 -4.20 6.54
CA ILE A 248 0.31 -4.39 5.08
C ILE A 248 1.72 -4.17 4.53
N LEU A 249 2.14 -5.03 3.59
CA LEU A 249 3.36 -4.87 2.82
C LEU A 249 3.01 -4.29 1.46
N ALA A 250 3.67 -3.20 1.08
CA ALA A 250 3.50 -2.55 -0.22
C ALA A 250 4.88 -2.17 -0.80
N SER A 251 4.92 -1.79 -2.07
CA SER A 251 6.21 -1.49 -2.70
C SER A 251 6.64 -0.03 -2.49
N ASP A 252 5.76 0.92 -2.73
CA ASP A 252 6.07 2.34 -2.90
C ASP A 252 7.17 2.55 -3.97
N MET A 253 7.10 1.73 -5.03
CA MET A 253 8.01 1.80 -6.16
C MET A 253 7.45 2.68 -7.28
N GLY A 254 8.29 2.93 -8.29
CA GLY A 254 7.99 3.72 -9.48
C GLY A 254 9.02 4.80 -9.76
N GLN A 255 9.93 5.09 -8.84
CA GLN A 255 11.03 6.02 -9.02
C GLN A 255 12.01 5.46 -10.07
N PRO A 256 12.58 6.27 -11.00
CA PRO A 256 13.38 5.79 -12.12
C PRO A 256 14.58 4.91 -11.73
N ALA A 257 15.21 5.20 -10.59
CA ALA A 257 16.39 4.47 -10.11
C ALA A 257 16.08 3.17 -9.36
N ASN A 258 14.82 3.00 -8.91
CA ASN A 258 14.42 1.87 -8.07
C ASN A 258 14.08 0.62 -8.92
N PRO A 259 14.01 -0.59 -8.32
CA PRO A 259 13.47 -1.78 -8.97
C PRO A 259 12.02 -1.57 -9.45
N LEU A 260 11.52 -2.47 -10.30
CA LEU A 260 10.09 -2.53 -10.61
C LEU A 260 9.31 -3.10 -9.40
N HIS A 261 8.06 -2.76 -9.30
CA HIS A 261 7.19 -3.08 -8.17
C HIS A 261 7.19 -4.57 -7.77
N PRO A 262 6.98 -5.53 -8.69
CA PRO A 262 7.02 -6.95 -8.32
C PRO A 262 8.40 -7.40 -7.80
N ASP A 263 9.49 -6.86 -8.35
CA ASP A 263 10.84 -7.19 -7.92
C ASP A 263 11.16 -6.58 -6.55
N GLY A 264 10.66 -5.35 -6.29
CA GLY A 264 10.73 -4.72 -4.97
C GLY A 264 9.98 -5.52 -3.89
N LEU A 265 8.78 -6.00 -4.21
CA LEU A 265 7.99 -6.84 -3.29
C LEU A 265 8.69 -8.17 -3.00
N LEU A 266 9.25 -8.85 -4.01
CA LEU A 266 10.03 -10.08 -3.78
C LEU A 266 11.22 -9.82 -2.85
N ALA A 267 11.97 -8.74 -3.08
CA ALA A 267 13.09 -8.38 -2.22
C ALA A 267 12.64 -8.06 -0.79
N LEU A 268 11.49 -7.40 -0.61
CA LEU A 268 10.89 -7.15 0.70
C LEU A 268 10.54 -8.46 1.41
N PHE A 269 9.86 -9.38 0.72
CA PHE A 269 9.46 -10.67 1.28
C PHE A 269 10.67 -11.51 1.68
N ASP A 270 11.67 -11.62 0.81
CA ASP A 270 12.89 -12.40 1.08
C ASP A 270 13.70 -11.81 2.24
N GLY A 271 13.78 -10.47 2.31
CA GLY A 271 14.45 -9.80 3.41
C GLY A 271 13.76 -10.04 4.76
N LEU A 272 12.43 -9.94 4.80
CA LEU A 272 11.65 -10.19 6.03
C LEU A 272 11.70 -11.67 6.44
N LYS A 273 11.69 -12.62 5.49
CA LYS A 273 11.88 -14.05 5.79
C LYS A 273 13.22 -14.33 6.46
N LYS A 274 14.30 -13.69 6.00
CA LYS A 274 15.63 -13.80 6.64
C LYS A 274 15.65 -13.29 8.08
N GLU A 275 14.79 -12.33 8.40
CA GLU A 275 14.59 -11.83 9.77
C GLU A 275 13.55 -12.64 10.56
N GLY A 276 13.06 -13.76 10.00
CA GLY A 276 12.19 -14.72 10.67
C GLY A 276 10.68 -14.38 10.63
N ILE A 277 10.25 -13.48 9.75
CA ILE A 277 8.82 -13.35 9.41
C ILE A 277 8.43 -14.55 8.55
N THR A 278 7.39 -15.25 8.94
CA THR A 278 6.95 -16.48 8.27
C THR A 278 6.25 -16.18 6.94
N GLU A 279 6.20 -17.17 6.05
CA GLU A 279 5.47 -17.06 4.79
C GLU A 279 3.97 -16.82 5.01
N ALA A 280 3.38 -17.44 6.05
CA ALA A 280 1.98 -17.22 6.41
C ALA A 280 1.72 -15.75 6.82
N GLU A 281 2.62 -15.13 7.58
CA GLU A 281 2.53 -13.71 7.93
C GLU A 281 2.68 -12.83 6.70
N ILE A 282 3.62 -13.13 5.79
CA ILE A 282 3.79 -12.39 4.52
C ILE A 282 2.52 -12.51 3.67
N ASN A 283 1.96 -13.70 3.51
CA ASN A 283 0.71 -13.90 2.78
C ASN A 283 -0.44 -13.08 3.38
N ARG A 284 -0.55 -13.06 4.69
CA ARG A 284 -1.52 -12.23 5.40
C ARG A 284 -1.33 -10.75 5.09
N MET A 285 -0.11 -10.24 5.20
CA MET A 285 0.20 -8.82 5.02
C MET A 285 0.16 -8.36 3.55
N ALA A 286 0.45 -9.24 2.59
CA ALA A 286 0.53 -8.89 1.18
C ALA A 286 -0.69 -9.30 0.35
N LYS A 287 -1.57 -10.18 0.87
CA LYS A 287 -2.73 -10.71 0.15
C LYS A 287 -4.04 -10.48 0.90
N GLU A 288 -4.17 -10.99 2.14
CA GLU A 288 -5.43 -10.94 2.89
C GLU A 288 -5.75 -9.53 3.39
N ASN A 289 -4.82 -8.89 4.11
CA ASN A 289 -5.05 -7.58 4.69
C ASN A 289 -5.33 -6.50 3.63
N PRO A 290 -4.58 -6.39 2.50
CA PRO A 290 -4.93 -5.44 1.45
C PRO A 290 -6.26 -5.77 0.77
N ALA A 291 -6.65 -7.06 0.64
CA ALA A 291 -7.98 -7.42 0.15
C ALA A 291 -9.08 -6.92 1.09
N ARG A 292 -8.93 -7.11 2.41
CA ARG A 292 -9.86 -6.57 3.43
C ARG A 292 -9.91 -5.05 3.42
N LEU A 293 -8.76 -4.39 3.32
CA LEU A 293 -8.68 -2.92 3.23
C LEU A 293 -9.47 -2.40 2.01
N LEU A 294 -9.49 -3.14 0.91
CA LEU A 294 -10.22 -2.79 -0.32
C LEU A 294 -11.68 -3.29 -0.35
N GLY A 295 -12.11 -4.09 0.64
CA GLY A 295 -13.44 -4.70 0.65
C GLY A 295 -13.64 -5.74 -0.46
N LEU A 296 -12.62 -6.55 -0.75
CA LEU A 296 -12.58 -7.57 -1.82
C LEU A 296 -12.74 -9.01 -1.30
N GLU A 297 -13.28 -9.19 -0.12
CA GLU A 297 -13.56 -10.52 0.47
C GLU A 297 -14.76 -11.22 -0.19
#